data_0e6ee45724d16dfff6e4a2ed4831a4ca
#
_entry.id   0e6ee45724d16dfff6e4a2ed4831a4ca
#
_cell.length_a   1.000
_cell.length_b   1.000
_cell.length_c   1.000
_cell.angle_alpha   90.00
_cell.angle_beta   90.00
_cell.angle_gamma   90.00
#
_symmetry.space_group_name_H-M   'P 1'
#
loop_
_entity.id
_entity.type
_entity.pdbx_description
1 polymer ?
#
loop_
_entity_poly.entity_id
_entity_poly.type
_entity_poly.pdbx_seq_one_letter_code
_entity_poly.pdbx_strand_id
1 'polypeptide(L)'
;MKKLLTIMVLATTVATASAQFRSGINMNDLNQNVRPGDDFYEYACGGWMKANPLPAAYSRYGSFDRLAEDNNKRINGILKELQENSYPQGTIEQKLSDLYKLAMDSARREQDGLTPVMPFIKKMEAAKTKEQLFAIQLEMMPYGESQLFVAGIGADEKDATNNILGISQGGLTLGQKDYYLETDEATTKIREAYKKHIVRMFQLYGFKKSVAEKKMKNIMKVELTLAKASKSRTELRDPQANYNKMTLKEFDSKYPHLMLERQMNAKGIKSQYIQEMVVGQPAFMEAADKLFATMSAAEYRDMMEWGIVDGSTGYLNDAVREANFDFYGKVFSGKKEDHPMWRRATNQVQGVMGEALGRIYVKKYFPASSKERMKTLVENLRVALGERIAAQEWMDDSTKVNALLKLNTFYVKIGYPDKWTDLSNLNIDAKKSYFENMIECRRFWTAWHIDHTAGKPVDRDDWFMTPQTVNA
;
A
#
# COMPACT_ATOMS: atom_id res chain seq x y z
N MET A 1 -79.30 42.61 0.99
CA MET A 1 -78.16 41.90 1.61
C MET A 1 -77.53 40.99 0.55
N LYS A 2 -76.48 41.48 -0.03
CA LYS A 2 -75.77 40.76 -1.10
C LYS A 2 -74.60 39.95 -0.46
N LYS A 3 -74.61 38.62 -0.59
CA LYS A 3 -73.49 37.75 -0.23
C LYS A 3 -72.51 37.71 -1.41
N LEU A 4 -71.36 38.28 -1.22
CA LEU A 4 -70.18 38.09 -2.11
C LEU A 4 -69.66 36.70 -1.88
N LEU A 5 -69.63 35.87 -2.88
CA LEU A 5 -68.92 34.60 -2.95
C LEU A 5 -67.51 34.87 -3.46
N THR A 6 -66.53 34.79 -2.62
CA THR A 6 -65.13 34.90 -3.04
C THR A 6 -64.63 33.49 -3.44
N ILE A 7 -64.42 33.26 -4.73
CA ILE A 7 -63.82 32.05 -5.27
C ILE A 7 -62.30 32.21 -5.14
N MET A 8 -61.72 31.44 -4.24
CA MET A 8 -60.28 31.35 -4.06
C MET A 8 -59.75 30.32 -5.07
N VAL A 9 -59.14 30.79 -6.15
CA VAL A 9 -58.45 29.93 -7.10
C VAL A 9 -57.10 29.57 -6.52
N LEU A 10 -56.97 28.34 -6.02
CA LEU A 10 -55.69 27.76 -5.63
C LEU A 10 -54.90 27.40 -6.89
N ALA A 11 -53.97 28.24 -7.29
CA ALA A 11 -53.01 27.92 -8.32
C ALA A 11 -51.98 26.95 -7.74
N THR A 12 -52.17 25.66 -7.94
CA THR A 12 -51.17 24.64 -7.71
C THR A 12 -50.12 24.76 -8.80
N THR A 13 -49.04 25.45 -8.53
CA THR A 13 -47.82 25.38 -9.33
C THR A 13 -47.21 23.98 -9.12
N VAL A 14 -47.49 23.08 -10.07
CA VAL A 14 -46.73 21.83 -10.19
C VAL A 14 -45.34 22.24 -10.67
N ALA A 15 -44.40 22.31 -9.69
CA ALA A 15 -43.00 22.38 -10.02
C ALA A 15 -42.62 21.04 -10.63
N THR A 16 -42.65 20.96 -11.96
CA THR A 16 -41.96 19.90 -12.70
C THR A 16 -40.46 20.06 -12.41
N ALA A 17 -39.97 19.30 -11.47
CA ALA A 17 -38.54 19.08 -11.34
C ALA A 17 -38.11 18.36 -12.64
N SER A 18 -37.83 19.13 -13.68
CA SER A 18 -37.05 18.66 -14.82
C SER A 18 -35.71 18.23 -14.21
N ALA A 19 -35.46 16.93 -14.18
CA ALA A 19 -34.11 16.39 -13.94
C ALA A 19 -33.24 17.01 -15.03
N GLN A 20 -32.61 18.12 -14.70
CA GLN A 20 -31.65 18.76 -15.56
C GLN A 20 -30.52 17.75 -15.72
N PHE A 21 -30.40 17.14 -16.88
CA PHE A 21 -29.26 16.34 -17.26
C PHE A 21 -28.03 17.23 -17.07
N ARG A 22 -27.35 17.11 -15.92
CA ARG A 22 -26.08 17.79 -15.73
C ARG A 22 -25.10 17.10 -16.65
N SER A 23 -24.60 17.86 -17.62
CA SER A 23 -23.43 17.44 -18.39
C SER A 23 -22.35 16.94 -17.40
N GLY A 24 -21.70 15.82 -17.69
CA GLY A 24 -20.55 15.36 -16.92
C GLY A 24 -19.35 16.31 -17.02
N ILE A 25 -19.43 17.31 -17.90
CA ILE A 25 -18.41 18.34 -18.11
C ILE A 25 -18.80 19.60 -17.31
N ASN A 26 -17.95 20.01 -16.38
CA ASN A 26 -18.09 21.28 -15.70
C ASN A 26 -17.41 22.37 -16.56
N MET A 27 -18.21 23.27 -17.15
CA MET A 27 -17.71 24.33 -18.02
C MET A 27 -16.72 25.30 -17.29
N ASN A 28 -16.79 25.39 -15.96
CA ASN A 28 -15.86 26.19 -15.19
C ASN A 28 -14.44 25.59 -15.12
N ASP A 29 -14.31 24.32 -15.44
CA ASP A 29 -12.99 23.62 -15.48
C ASP A 29 -12.24 23.97 -16.77
N LEU A 30 -12.92 24.47 -17.79
CA LEU A 30 -12.34 24.87 -19.07
C LEU A 30 -11.72 26.28 -18.99
N ASN A 31 -10.61 26.48 -19.69
CA ASN A 31 -10.08 27.80 -20.01
C ASN A 31 -10.46 28.18 -21.44
N GLN A 32 -11.61 28.85 -21.59
CA GLN A 32 -12.15 29.25 -22.89
C GLN A 32 -11.33 30.30 -23.62
N ASN A 33 -10.31 30.91 -22.96
CA ASN A 33 -9.41 31.88 -23.59
C ASN A 33 -8.28 31.22 -24.41
N VAL A 34 -8.15 29.89 -24.31
CA VAL A 34 -7.14 29.11 -25.03
C VAL A 34 -7.84 28.32 -26.13
N ARG A 35 -7.28 28.31 -27.35
CA ARG A 35 -7.82 27.50 -28.43
C ARG A 35 -7.46 26.03 -28.22
N PRO A 36 -8.40 25.08 -28.35
CA PRO A 36 -8.13 23.66 -28.15
C PRO A 36 -7.00 23.09 -29.02
N GLY A 37 -6.81 23.68 -30.22
CA GLY A 37 -5.75 23.25 -31.15
C GLY A 37 -4.34 23.78 -30.80
N ASP A 38 -4.25 24.79 -29.93
CA ASP A 38 -2.97 25.38 -29.53
C ASP A 38 -2.43 24.70 -28.23
N ASP A 39 -3.30 24.57 -27.23
CA ASP A 39 -3.02 23.84 -25.99
C ASP A 39 -4.30 23.21 -25.44
N PHE A 40 -4.51 21.92 -25.77
CA PHE A 40 -5.71 21.22 -25.36
C PHE A 40 -5.75 20.97 -23.83
N TYR A 41 -4.60 20.78 -23.18
CA TYR A 41 -4.55 20.56 -21.75
C TYR A 41 -4.95 21.81 -20.97
N GLU A 42 -4.37 22.96 -21.32
CA GLU A 42 -4.75 24.24 -20.72
C GLU A 42 -6.23 24.60 -21.02
N TYR A 43 -6.71 24.33 -22.26
CA TYR A 43 -8.13 24.53 -22.60
C TYR A 43 -9.03 23.69 -21.70
N ALA A 44 -8.74 22.37 -21.56
CA ALA A 44 -9.62 21.43 -20.87
C ALA A 44 -9.55 21.50 -19.33
N CYS A 45 -8.40 21.89 -18.78
CA CYS A 45 -8.11 21.82 -17.34
C CYS A 45 -7.74 23.14 -16.70
N GLY A 46 -7.47 24.21 -17.47
CA GLY A 46 -6.93 25.47 -16.95
C GLY A 46 -7.82 26.17 -15.93
N GLY A 47 -9.16 26.12 -16.13
CA GLY A 47 -10.13 26.64 -15.17
C GLY A 47 -10.09 25.88 -13.84
N TRP A 48 -10.03 24.54 -13.93
CA TRP A 48 -9.90 23.67 -12.74
C TRP A 48 -8.60 23.95 -11.98
N MET A 49 -7.46 24.02 -12.68
CA MET A 49 -6.16 24.29 -12.07
C MET A 49 -6.12 25.65 -11.35
N LYS A 50 -6.73 26.67 -11.95
CA LYS A 50 -6.87 28.00 -11.35
C LYS A 50 -7.73 27.98 -10.08
N ALA A 51 -8.80 27.20 -10.07
CA ALA A 51 -9.71 27.06 -8.93
C ALA A 51 -9.15 26.16 -7.81
N ASN A 52 -8.21 25.27 -8.15
CA ASN A 52 -7.64 24.28 -7.24
C ASN A 52 -6.10 24.36 -7.25
N PRO A 53 -5.48 25.41 -6.66
CA PRO A 53 -4.04 25.53 -6.58
C PRO A 53 -3.44 24.36 -5.80
N LEU A 54 -2.19 23.98 -6.13
CA LEU A 54 -1.48 22.89 -5.49
C LEU A 54 -1.33 23.13 -3.98
N PRO A 55 -1.96 22.31 -3.10
CA PRO A 55 -1.82 22.47 -1.66
C PRO A 55 -0.39 22.07 -1.19
N ALA A 56 0.12 22.71 -0.14
CA ALA A 56 1.49 22.51 0.35
C ALA A 56 1.82 21.07 0.76
N ALA A 57 0.82 20.27 1.17
CA ALA A 57 0.97 18.86 1.54
C ALA A 57 1.01 17.90 0.34
N TYR A 58 0.96 18.42 -0.89
CA TYR A 58 0.97 17.62 -2.12
C TYR A 58 2.12 18.03 -3.03
N SER A 59 2.67 17.07 -3.77
CA SER A 59 3.62 17.33 -4.87
C SER A 59 2.93 17.38 -6.24
N ARG A 60 1.72 16.88 -6.33
CA ARG A 60 0.79 16.98 -7.45
C ARG A 60 -0.63 17.02 -6.90
N TYR A 61 -1.57 17.59 -7.65
CA TYR A 61 -2.96 17.65 -7.23
C TYR A 61 -3.89 17.55 -8.43
N GLY A 62 -4.81 16.64 -8.39
CA GLY A 62 -5.77 16.37 -9.46
C GLY A 62 -7.13 15.93 -8.91
N SER A 63 -8.03 15.54 -9.81
CA SER A 63 -9.39 15.10 -9.46
C SER A 63 -9.38 13.87 -8.53
N PHE A 64 -8.44 12.93 -8.71
CA PHE A 64 -8.27 11.78 -7.83
C PHE A 64 -7.86 12.20 -6.40
N ASP A 65 -6.94 13.17 -6.29
CA ASP A 65 -6.51 13.65 -4.97
C ASP A 65 -7.66 14.34 -4.24
N ARG A 66 -8.49 15.12 -4.96
CA ARG A 66 -9.68 15.76 -4.40
C ARG A 66 -10.72 14.71 -3.94
N LEU A 67 -10.99 13.69 -4.75
CA LEU A 67 -11.89 12.60 -4.35
C LEU A 67 -11.36 11.86 -3.13
N ALA A 68 -10.05 11.59 -3.08
CA ALA A 68 -9.40 10.97 -1.94
C ALA A 68 -9.48 11.84 -0.67
N GLU A 69 -9.34 13.18 -0.80
CA GLU A 69 -9.56 14.09 0.33
C GLU A 69 -10.99 14.02 0.87
N ASP A 70 -11.97 14.07 0.00
CA ASP A 70 -13.39 14.01 0.41
C ASP A 70 -13.72 12.67 1.07
N ASN A 71 -13.21 11.56 0.53
CA ASN A 71 -13.34 10.25 1.18
C ASN A 71 -12.67 10.22 2.55
N ASN A 72 -11.46 10.77 2.68
CA ASN A 72 -10.77 10.80 3.97
C ASN A 72 -11.50 11.66 5.01
N LYS A 73 -12.15 12.75 4.61
CA LYS A 73 -13.02 13.52 5.52
C LYS A 73 -14.21 12.69 6.02
N ARG A 74 -14.86 11.92 5.12
CA ARG A 74 -15.96 11.01 5.48
C ARG A 74 -15.49 9.92 6.43
N ILE A 75 -14.36 9.29 6.14
CA ILE A 75 -13.75 8.26 6.98
C ILE A 75 -13.35 8.81 8.34
N ASN A 76 -12.74 9.99 8.38
CA ASN A 76 -12.43 10.68 9.63
C ASN A 76 -13.71 10.99 10.45
N GLY A 77 -14.80 11.34 9.78
CA GLY A 77 -16.12 11.49 10.42
C GLY A 77 -16.58 10.19 11.10
N ILE A 78 -16.46 9.05 10.40
CA ILE A 78 -16.77 7.73 10.99
C ILE A 78 -15.89 7.45 12.21
N LEU A 79 -14.58 7.67 12.10
CA LEU A 79 -13.63 7.41 13.19
C LEU A 79 -13.91 8.31 14.40
N LYS A 80 -14.30 9.56 14.18
CA LYS A 80 -14.71 10.47 15.27
C LYS A 80 -15.99 10.01 15.96
N GLU A 81 -17.01 9.60 15.21
CA GLU A 81 -18.25 9.04 15.79
C GLU A 81 -17.97 7.79 16.63
N LEU A 82 -17.04 6.95 16.21
CA LEU A 82 -16.60 5.79 16.99
C LEU A 82 -15.93 6.20 18.32
N GLN A 83 -15.34 7.40 18.41
CA GLN A 83 -14.75 7.90 19.67
C GLN A 83 -15.81 8.38 20.69
N GLU A 84 -17.03 8.64 20.26
CA GLU A 84 -18.11 9.14 21.13
C GLU A 84 -18.75 8.03 21.98
N ASN A 85 -18.43 6.76 21.69
CA ASN A 85 -19.03 5.60 22.34
C ASN A 85 -17.96 4.64 22.89
N SER A 86 -18.38 3.83 23.85
CA SER A 86 -17.59 2.69 24.32
C SER A 86 -18.13 1.41 23.70
N TYR A 87 -17.24 0.52 23.32
CA TYR A 87 -17.59 -0.74 22.67
C TYR A 87 -17.01 -1.93 23.44
N PRO A 88 -17.69 -3.08 23.43
CA PRO A 88 -17.15 -4.30 24.03
C PRO A 88 -15.80 -4.69 23.41
N GLN A 89 -14.89 -5.17 24.25
CA GLN A 89 -13.57 -5.63 23.82
C GLN A 89 -13.69 -6.70 22.73
N GLY A 90 -12.88 -6.58 21.67
CA GLY A 90 -12.84 -7.50 20.56
C GLY A 90 -13.79 -7.18 19.40
N THR A 91 -14.71 -6.19 19.57
CA THR A 91 -15.55 -5.73 18.45
C THR A 91 -14.73 -4.93 17.43
N ILE A 92 -15.19 -4.87 16.19
CA ILE A 92 -14.56 -4.07 15.11
C ILE A 92 -14.55 -2.59 15.50
N GLU A 93 -15.64 -2.11 16.07
CA GLU A 93 -15.80 -0.73 16.52
C GLU A 93 -14.77 -0.37 17.60
N GLN A 94 -14.56 -1.25 18.60
CA GLN A 94 -13.53 -1.05 19.63
C GLN A 94 -12.13 -0.99 18.99
N LYS A 95 -11.78 -1.95 18.12
CA LYS A 95 -10.46 -2.00 17.49
C LYS A 95 -10.17 -0.75 16.66
N LEU A 96 -11.13 -0.29 15.85
CA LEU A 96 -11.02 0.94 15.05
C LEU A 96 -10.89 2.18 15.94
N SER A 97 -11.75 2.28 16.99
CA SER A 97 -11.74 3.39 17.94
C SER A 97 -10.41 3.49 18.67
N ASP A 98 -9.94 2.39 19.25
CA ASP A 98 -8.70 2.38 20.04
C ASP A 98 -7.47 2.64 19.18
N LEU A 99 -7.40 2.04 17.99
CA LEU A 99 -6.26 2.27 17.09
C LEU A 99 -6.22 3.74 16.61
N TYR A 100 -7.38 4.33 16.29
CA TYR A 100 -7.44 5.74 15.90
C TYR A 100 -7.06 6.66 17.06
N LYS A 101 -7.52 6.37 18.28
CA LYS A 101 -7.15 7.11 19.50
C LYS A 101 -5.65 7.09 19.73
N LEU A 102 -5.03 5.91 19.64
CA LEU A 102 -3.57 5.77 19.76
C LEU A 102 -2.82 6.56 18.66
N ALA A 103 -3.32 6.51 17.43
CA ALA A 103 -2.75 7.27 16.32
C ALA A 103 -2.87 8.79 16.46
N MET A 104 -3.89 9.27 17.19
CA MET A 104 -4.12 10.69 17.49
C MET A 104 -3.41 11.18 18.75
N ASP A 105 -2.96 10.29 19.64
CA ASP A 105 -2.34 10.63 20.92
C ASP A 105 -0.85 10.95 20.76
N SER A 106 -0.54 12.17 20.31
CA SER A 106 0.84 12.64 20.19
C SER A 106 1.53 12.79 21.55
N ALA A 107 0.80 13.17 22.59
CA ALA A 107 1.36 13.34 23.93
C ALA A 107 1.91 12.03 24.47
N ARG A 108 1.17 10.93 24.29
CA ARG A 108 1.63 9.59 24.67
C ARG A 108 2.83 9.15 23.83
N ARG A 109 2.82 9.38 22.48
CA ARG A 109 3.97 9.07 21.63
C ARG A 109 5.24 9.84 22.03
N GLU A 110 5.11 11.11 22.44
CA GLU A 110 6.24 11.86 23.00
C GLU A 110 6.75 11.25 24.32
N GLN A 111 5.85 10.84 25.20
CA GLN A 111 6.20 10.17 26.47
C GLN A 111 6.84 8.82 26.24
N ASP A 112 6.32 8.00 25.32
CA ASP A 112 6.86 6.69 24.97
C ASP A 112 8.23 6.82 24.26
N GLY A 113 8.41 7.88 23.49
CA GLY A 113 9.64 8.19 22.75
C GLY A 113 10.08 7.02 21.88
N LEU A 114 11.30 6.56 22.10
CA LEU A 114 11.88 5.38 21.43
C LEU A 114 11.75 4.08 22.25
N THR A 115 11.23 4.15 23.46
CA THR A 115 11.16 3.00 24.38
C THR A 115 10.58 1.74 23.74
N PRO A 116 9.49 1.78 22.96
CA PRO A 116 8.87 0.59 22.40
C PRO A 116 9.72 -0.11 21.33
N VAL A 117 10.58 0.62 20.60
CA VAL A 117 11.39 0.08 19.50
C VAL A 117 12.80 -0.33 19.97
N MET A 118 13.31 0.26 21.05
CA MET A 118 14.67 0.02 21.56
C MET A 118 14.99 -1.44 21.91
N PRO A 119 14.06 -2.29 22.37
CA PRO A 119 14.38 -3.71 22.59
C PRO A 119 14.91 -4.42 21.35
N PHE A 120 14.38 -4.12 20.16
CA PHE A 120 14.85 -4.68 18.88
C PHE A 120 16.27 -4.23 18.57
N ILE A 121 16.55 -2.93 18.70
CA ILE A 121 17.87 -2.35 18.45
C ILE A 121 18.91 -2.95 19.42
N LYS A 122 18.61 -2.97 20.74
CA LYS A 122 19.51 -3.54 21.75
C LYS A 122 19.81 -5.01 21.52
N LYS A 123 18.81 -5.78 21.05
CA LYS A 123 19.00 -7.20 20.75
C LYS A 123 19.98 -7.39 19.58
N MET A 124 19.86 -6.58 18.52
CA MET A 124 20.77 -6.60 17.37
C MET A 124 22.18 -6.13 17.77
N GLU A 125 22.33 -5.07 18.55
CA GLU A 125 23.62 -4.57 19.04
C GLU A 125 24.35 -5.59 19.95
N ALA A 126 23.60 -6.42 20.70
CA ALA A 126 24.16 -7.46 21.54
C ALA A 126 24.71 -8.66 20.74
N ALA A 127 24.21 -8.90 19.52
CA ALA A 127 24.65 -9.99 18.66
C ALA A 127 26.08 -9.76 18.16
N LYS A 128 26.90 -10.78 18.23
CA LYS A 128 28.34 -10.73 17.89
C LYS A 128 28.64 -11.43 16.56
N THR A 129 27.80 -12.36 16.15
CA THR A 129 28.01 -13.16 14.93
C THR A 129 26.85 -13.00 13.95
N LYS A 130 27.10 -13.35 12.70
CA LYS A 130 26.09 -13.34 11.66
C LYS A 130 24.97 -14.36 11.92
N GLU A 131 25.31 -15.49 12.52
CA GLU A 131 24.35 -16.53 12.92
C GLU A 131 23.38 -16.05 14.00
N GLN A 132 23.88 -15.28 14.99
CA GLN A 132 23.03 -14.67 16.02
C GLN A 132 22.07 -13.63 15.41
N LEU A 133 22.57 -12.81 14.48
CA LEU A 133 21.73 -11.83 13.76
C LEU A 133 20.70 -12.53 12.88
N PHE A 134 21.08 -13.62 12.20
CA PHE A 134 20.15 -14.39 11.41
C PHE A 134 19.04 -15.03 12.28
N ALA A 135 19.38 -15.52 13.47
CA ALA A 135 18.38 -16.00 14.42
C ALA A 135 17.39 -14.88 14.82
N ILE A 136 17.89 -13.66 15.05
CA ILE A 136 17.03 -12.49 15.32
C ILE A 136 16.15 -12.16 14.11
N GLN A 137 16.70 -12.22 12.90
CA GLN A 137 15.88 -12.03 11.68
C GLN A 137 14.75 -13.06 11.61
N LEU A 138 15.03 -14.34 11.87
CA LEU A 138 14.00 -15.38 11.87
C LEU A 138 12.90 -15.09 12.88
N GLU A 139 13.20 -14.58 14.05
CA GLU A 139 12.19 -14.17 15.04
C GLU A 139 11.33 -12.99 14.55
N MET A 140 11.86 -12.17 13.66
CA MET A 140 11.15 -11.00 13.09
C MET A 140 10.33 -11.35 11.83
N MET A 141 10.54 -12.49 11.20
CA MET A 141 9.83 -12.90 9.99
C MET A 141 8.30 -12.88 10.13
N PRO A 142 7.67 -13.26 11.27
CA PRO A 142 6.23 -13.16 11.45
C PRO A 142 5.66 -11.74 11.38
N TYR A 143 6.50 -10.72 11.53
CA TYR A 143 6.13 -9.31 11.40
C TYR A 143 6.29 -8.78 9.96
N GLY A 144 6.55 -9.67 9.00
CA GLY A 144 6.69 -9.33 7.59
C GLY A 144 8.08 -8.85 7.17
N GLU A 145 9.05 -8.89 8.07
CA GLU A 145 10.41 -8.41 7.77
C GLU A 145 11.12 -9.35 6.78
N SER A 146 11.70 -8.75 5.74
CA SER A 146 12.59 -9.40 4.78
C SER A 146 13.68 -8.41 4.41
N GLN A 147 14.93 -8.85 4.41
CA GLN A 147 16.05 -7.91 4.32
C GLN A 147 16.62 -7.75 2.92
N LEU A 148 16.90 -8.82 2.21
CA LEU A 148 17.60 -8.77 0.93
C LEU A 148 16.68 -8.96 -0.29
N PHE A 149 15.60 -9.71 -0.14
CA PHE A 149 14.67 -10.03 -1.22
C PHE A 149 13.23 -10.08 -0.69
N VAL A 150 12.27 -10.07 -1.59
CA VAL A 150 10.85 -10.19 -1.24
C VAL A 150 10.40 -11.62 -1.52
N ALA A 151 9.68 -12.24 -0.57
CA ALA A 151 9.07 -13.56 -0.73
C ALA A 151 7.64 -13.55 -0.20
N GLY A 152 6.71 -14.02 -1.01
CA GLY A 152 5.29 -14.12 -0.67
C GLY A 152 4.55 -15.12 -1.55
N ILE A 153 3.43 -15.65 -1.04
CA ILE A 153 2.58 -16.57 -1.79
C ILE A 153 1.53 -15.75 -2.53
N GLY A 154 1.29 -16.07 -3.79
CA GLY A 154 0.28 -15.44 -4.63
C GLY A 154 -0.07 -16.31 -5.82
N ALA A 155 -1.02 -15.85 -6.66
CA ALA A 155 -1.42 -16.58 -7.85
C ALA A 155 -0.23 -16.85 -8.79
N ASP A 156 -0.12 -18.07 -9.30
CA ASP A 156 0.84 -18.42 -10.34
C ASP A 156 0.41 -17.75 -11.66
N GLU A 157 1.28 -16.96 -12.27
CA GLU A 157 0.99 -16.24 -13.52
C GLU A 157 0.70 -17.18 -14.71
N LYS A 158 1.17 -18.43 -14.67
CA LYS A 158 0.90 -19.46 -15.70
C LYS A 158 -0.18 -20.46 -15.31
N ASP A 159 -0.61 -20.47 -14.04
CA ASP A 159 -1.72 -21.26 -13.55
C ASP A 159 -2.54 -20.46 -12.50
N ALA A 160 -3.37 -19.55 -12.98
CA ALA A 160 -4.15 -18.63 -12.17
C ALA A 160 -5.15 -19.30 -11.19
N THR A 161 -5.23 -20.63 -11.18
CA THR A 161 -6.06 -21.39 -10.22
C THR A 161 -5.30 -21.76 -8.96
N ASN A 162 -3.98 -21.71 -8.99
CA ASN A 162 -3.11 -22.13 -7.89
C ASN A 162 -2.27 -20.96 -7.36
N ASN A 163 -2.03 -21.00 -6.04
CA ASN A 163 -1.08 -20.13 -5.39
C ASN A 163 0.32 -20.78 -5.38
N ILE A 164 1.36 -19.98 -5.60
CA ILE A 164 2.76 -20.39 -5.59
C ILE A 164 3.62 -19.39 -4.81
N LEU A 165 4.75 -19.83 -4.25
CA LEU A 165 5.73 -18.92 -3.68
C LEU A 165 6.40 -18.11 -4.79
N GLY A 166 6.27 -16.79 -4.72
CA GLY A 166 7.01 -15.85 -5.57
C GLY A 166 8.20 -15.25 -4.81
N ILE A 167 9.35 -15.17 -5.48
CA ILE A 167 10.56 -14.54 -4.94
C ILE A 167 11.03 -13.48 -5.92
N SER A 168 11.25 -12.26 -5.42
CA SER A 168 11.65 -11.12 -6.24
C SER A 168 12.71 -10.25 -5.58
N GLN A 169 13.33 -9.40 -6.39
CA GLN A 169 14.29 -8.40 -5.90
C GLN A 169 13.67 -7.50 -4.82
N GLY A 170 14.51 -7.08 -3.87
CA GLY A 170 14.13 -6.24 -2.73
C GLY A 170 15.32 -5.51 -2.12
N GLY A 171 15.20 -5.07 -0.87
CA GLY A 171 16.30 -4.52 -0.08
C GLY A 171 16.81 -3.14 -0.49
N LEU A 172 16.07 -2.41 -1.35
CA LEU A 172 16.39 -1.03 -1.72
C LEU A 172 15.41 -0.05 -1.04
N THR A 173 15.88 0.68 -0.05
CA THR A 173 15.04 1.66 0.68
C THR A 173 14.45 2.75 -0.23
N LEU A 174 15.20 3.22 -1.23
CA LEU A 174 14.72 4.19 -2.24
C LEU A 174 13.87 3.55 -3.35
N GLY A 175 13.63 2.24 -3.29
CA GLY A 175 12.71 1.48 -4.12
C GLY A 175 13.18 1.15 -5.52
N GLN A 176 14.16 1.87 -6.10
CA GLN A 176 14.63 1.69 -7.48
C GLN A 176 16.13 1.85 -7.60
N LYS A 177 16.74 1.05 -8.51
CA LYS A 177 18.18 1.10 -8.78
C LYS A 177 18.67 2.47 -9.25
N ASP A 178 17.83 3.21 -9.98
CA ASP A 178 18.20 4.49 -10.59
C ASP A 178 18.64 5.50 -9.54
N TYR A 179 18.00 5.55 -8.37
CA TYR A 179 18.42 6.44 -7.27
C TYR A 179 19.83 6.16 -6.73
N TYR A 180 20.35 4.96 -6.96
CA TYR A 180 21.69 4.55 -6.52
C TYR A 180 22.75 4.68 -7.62
N LEU A 181 22.36 4.54 -8.89
CA LEU A 181 23.28 4.36 -10.02
C LEU A 181 23.38 5.58 -10.93
N GLU A 182 22.26 6.31 -11.15
CA GLU A 182 22.24 7.46 -12.02
C GLU A 182 23.05 8.63 -11.43
N THR A 183 23.65 9.44 -12.33
CA THR A 183 24.59 10.50 -11.96
C THR A 183 24.07 11.91 -12.27
N ASP A 184 22.83 12.03 -12.72
CA ASP A 184 22.18 13.31 -12.89
C ASP A 184 22.07 14.08 -11.55
N GLU A 185 21.93 15.41 -11.64
CA GLU A 185 21.93 16.31 -10.48
C GLU A 185 20.80 15.97 -9.48
N ALA A 186 19.58 15.71 -9.99
CA ALA A 186 18.40 15.46 -9.17
C ALA A 186 18.55 14.17 -8.36
N THR A 187 18.93 13.08 -9.03
CA THR A 187 19.16 11.77 -8.41
C THR A 187 20.32 11.80 -7.42
N THR A 188 21.40 12.50 -7.79
CA THR A 188 22.57 12.70 -6.89
C THR A 188 22.17 13.47 -5.64
N LYS A 189 21.36 14.53 -5.76
CA LYS A 189 20.86 15.31 -4.62
C LYS A 189 20.01 14.44 -3.67
N ILE A 190 19.13 13.60 -4.21
CA ILE A 190 18.32 12.67 -3.42
C ILE A 190 19.22 11.69 -2.67
N ARG A 191 20.18 11.07 -3.34
CA ARG A 191 21.11 10.09 -2.74
C ARG A 191 21.98 10.71 -1.63
N GLU A 192 22.48 11.93 -1.81
CA GLU A 192 23.25 12.61 -0.76
C GLU A 192 22.36 13.02 0.43
N ALA A 193 21.11 13.41 0.19
CA ALA A 193 20.15 13.68 1.25
C ALA A 193 19.78 12.40 2.01
N TYR A 194 19.64 11.26 1.32
CA TYR A 194 19.41 9.95 1.93
C TYR A 194 20.53 9.55 2.89
N LYS A 195 21.79 9.70 2.49
CA LYS A 195 22.93 9.45 3.38
C LYS A 195 22.86 10.30 4.67
N LYS A 196 22.52 11.58 4.53
CA LYS A 196 22.36 12.48 5.68
C LYS A 196 21.17 12.07 6.55
N HIS A 197 20.09 11.61 5.94
CA HIS A 197 18.90 11.11 6.63
C HIS A 197 19.25 9.89 7.48
N ILE A 198 19.91 8.87 6.93
CA ILE A 198 20.36 7.69 7.69
C ILE A 198 21.18 8.11 8.92
N VAL A 199 22.15 8.99 8.75
CA VAL A 199 22.98 9.47 9.87
C VAL A 199 22.14 10.18 10.93
N ARG A 200 21.21 11.08 10.51
CA ARG A 200 20.32 11.78 11.43
C ARG A 200 19.42 10.83 12.21
N MET A 201 18.85 9.84 11.54
CA MET A 201 17.98 8.86 12.17
C MET A 201 18.72 8.06 13.24
N PHE A 202 19.90 7.51 12.95
CA PHE A 202 20.70 6.80 13.98
C PHE A 202 21.12 7.71 15.13
N GLN A 203 21.39 9.00 14.88
CA GLN A 203 21.65 9.95 15.97
C GLN A 203 20.44 10.16 16.88
N LEU A 204 19.22 10.23 16.31
CA LEU A 204 17.98 10.29 17.10
C LEU A 204 17.79 9.04 17.96
N TYR A 205 18.27 7.87 17.50
CA TYR A 205 18.29 6.62 18.25
C TYR A 205 19.45 6.53 19.28
N GLY A 206 20.19 7.62 19.49
CA GLY A 206 21.24 7.73 20.52
C GLY A 206 22.63 7.30 20.08
N PHE A 207 22.85 6.97 18.82
CA PHE A 207 24.18 6.64 18.32
C PHE A 207 25.03 7.90 18.13
N LYS A 208 26.32 7.81 18.50
CA LYS A 208 27.29 8.89 18.21
C LYS A 208 27.40 9.10 16.70
N LYS A 209 27.64 10.34 16.27
CA LYS A 209 27.74 10.71 14.85
C LYS A 209 28.71 9.81 14.07
N SER A 210 29.91 9.54 14.62
CA SER A 210 30.90 8.66 13.95
C SER A 210 30.40 7.21 13.76
N VAL A 211 29.59 6.70 14.69
CA VAL A 211 28.96 5.38 14.59
C VAL A 211 27.85 5.40 13.54
N ALA A 212 27.00 6.43 13.56
CA ALA A 212 25.92 6.61 12.59
C ALA A 212 26.48 6.75 11.16
N GLU A 213 27.58 7.47 10.96
CA GLU A 213 28.27 7.60 9.67
C GLU A 213 28.84 6.23 9.18
N LYS A 214 29.36 5.40 10.09
CA LYS A 214 29.81 4.05 9.76
C LYS A 214 28.64 3.17 9.35
N LYS A 215 27.53 3.18 10.09
CA LYS A 215 26.30 2.45 9.76
C LYS A 215 25.77 2.87 8.40
N MET A 216 25.70 4.17 8.12
CA MET A 216 25.30 4.69 6.81
C MET A 216 26.15 4.15 5.66
N LYS A 217 27.50 4.10 5.83
CA LYS A 217 28.40 3.55 4.82
C LYS A 217 28.13 2.06 4.56
N ASN A 218 27.88 1.28 5.62
CA ASN A 218 27.56 -0.13 5.51
C ASN A 218 26.24 -0.36 4.78
N ILE A 219 25.18 0.38 5.13
CA ILE A 219 23.88 0.33 4.48
C ILE A 219 24.01 0.68 3.00
N MET A 220 24.63 1.81 2.68
CA MET A 220 24.84 2.23 1.30
C MET A 220 25.65 1.21 0.47
N LYS A 221 26.63 0.53 1.07
CA LYS A 221 27.39 -0.54 0.40
C LYS A 221 26.49 -1.73 0.05
N VAL A 222 25.64 -2.16 0.97
CA VAL A 222 24.70 -3.25 0.77
C VAL A 222 23.69 -2.88 -0.33
N GLU A 223 23.01 -1.75 -0.17
CA GLU A 223 21.99 -1.29 -1.13
C GLU A 223 22.57 -1.05 -2.53
N LEU A 224 23.75 -0.46 -2.64
CA LEU A 224 24.44 -0.27 -3.92
C LEU A 224 24.78 -1.61 -4.61
N THR A 225 25.15 -2.62 -3.83
CA THR A 225 25.42 -3.96 -4.38
C THR A 225 24.14 -4.58 -4.95
N LEU A 226 23.04 -4.48 -4.21
CA LEU A 226 21.73 -4.95 -4.67
C LEU A 226 21.21 -4.15 -5.87
N ALA A 227 21.37 -2.82 -5.86
CA ALA A 227 20.94 -1.95 -6.96
C ALA A 227 21.59 -2.30 -8.29
N LYS A 228 22.89 -2.65 -8.27
CA LYS A 228 23.62 -3.10 -9.49
C LYS A 228 23.06 -4.37 -10.10
N ALA A 229 22.47 -5.24 -9.29
CA ALA A 229 21.86 -6.50 -9.72
C ALA A 229 20.36 -6.39 -10.00
N SER A 230 19.73 -5.28 -9.62
CA SER A 230 18.30 -5.07 -9.77
C SER A 230 17.92 -4.76 -11.22
N LYS A 231 16.75 -5.26 -11.65
CA LYS A 231 16.08 -4.82 -12.87
C LYS A 231 15.42 -3.46 -12.68
N SER A 232 15.28 -2.71 -13.77
CA SER A 232 14.53 -1.46 -13.81
C SER A 232 13.01 -1.70 -13.72
N ARG A 233 12.24 -0.64 -13.47
CA ARG A 233 10.77 -0.70 -13.50
C ARG A 233 10.22 -1.25 -14.82
N THR A 234 10.82 -0.89 -15.93
CA THR A 234 10.39 -1.35 -17.26
C THR A 234 10.65 -2.84 -17.43
N GLU A 235 11.85 -3.32 -17.05
CA GLU A 235 12.21 -4.74 -17.12
C GLU A 235 11.35 -5.61 -16.19
N LEU A 236 10.88 -5.08 -15.06
CA LEU A 236 9.98 -5.79 -14.15
C LEU A 236 8.56 -5.98 -14.71
N ARG A 237 8.19 -5.27 -15.77
CA ARG A 237 6.86 -5.40 -16.41
C ARG A 237 6.78 -6.52 -17.42
N ASP A 238 7.91 -7.16 -17.77
CA ASP A 238 7.92 -8.31 -18.67
C ASP A 238 7.61 -9.61 -17.90
N PRO A 239 6.38 -10.16 -17.99
CA PRO A 239 6.00 -11.33 -17.23
C PRO A 239 6.75 -12.57 -17.65
N GLN A 240 7.15 -12.68 -18.92
CA GLN A 240 7.90 -13.83 -19.42
C GLN A 240 9.34 -13.85 -18.87
N ALA A 241 10.02 -12.69 -18.91
CA ALA A 241 11.38 -12.55 -18.40
C ALA A 241 11.49 -12.64 -16.87
N ASN A 242 10.37 -12.47 -16.14
CA ASN A 242 10.30 -12.54 -14.70
C ASN A 242 9.64 -13.84 -14.16
N TYR A 243 9.38 -14.82 -15.03
CA TYR A 243 8.84 -16.11 -14.64
C TYR A 243 9.89 -17.22 -14.79
N ASN A 244 10.60 -17.53 -13.69
CA ASN A 244 11.62 -18.58 -13.67
C ASN A 244 11.23 -19.60 -12.58
N LYS A 245 10.41 -20.60 -12.96
CA LYS A 245 9.96 -21.65 -12.06
C LYS A 245 11.12 -22.57 -11.70
N MET A 246 11.26 -22.89 -10.42
CA MET A 246 12.25 -23.84 -9.92
C MET A 246 11.78 -24.54 -8.65
N THR A 247 12.40 -25.65 -8.31
CA THR A 247 12.17 -26.37 -7.08
C THR A 247 12.96 -25.78 -5.91
N LEU A 248 12.54 -26.04 -4.68
CA LEU A 248 13.29 -25.65 -3.47
C LEU A 248 14.72 -26.21 -3.51
N LYS A 249 14.90 -27.46 -3.95
CA LYS A 249 16.22 -28.11 -4.06
C LYS A 249 17.12 -27.36 -5.06
N GLU A 250 16.58 -26.95 -6.20
CA GLU A 250 17.33 -26.15 -7.17
C GLU A 250 17.68 -24.77 -6.63
N PHE A 251 16.75 -24.12 -5.91
CA PHE A 251 16.99 -22.83 -5.27
C PHE A 251 18.12 -22.93 -4.23
N ASP A 252 18.05 -23.87 -3.31
CA ASP A 252 19.05 -24.05 -2.27
C ASP A 252 20.43 -24.45 -2.84
N SER A 253 20.46 -25.21 -3.95
CA SER A 253 21.70 -25.53 -4.66
C SER A 253 22.35 -24.31 -5.31
N LYS A 254 21.53 -23.38 -5.86
CA LYS A 254 22.02 -22.17 -6.55
C LYS A 254 22.33 -21.03 -5.57
N TYR A 255 21.59 -20.93 -4.47
CA TYR A 255 21.63 -19.82 -3.53
C TYR A 255 21.70 -20.33 -2.07
N PRO A 256 22.76 -21.11 -1.72
CA PRO A 256 22.81 -21.84 -0.46
C PRO A 256 22.88 -20.97 0.79
N HIS A 257 23.37 -19.72 0.66
CA HIS A 257 23.53 -18.82 1.80
C HIS A 257 22.23 -18.09 2.16
N LEU A 258 21.25 -18.02 1.26
CA LEU A 258 19.96 -17.34 1.55
C LEU A 258 19.10 -18.15 2.52
N MET A 259 19.32 -19.47 2.65
CA MET A 259 18.60 -20.33 3.62
C MET A 259 17.08 -20.14 3.57
N LEU A 260 16.50 -20.17 2.35
CA LEU A 260 15.11 -19.82 2.08
C LEU A 260 14.12 -20.61 2.93
N GLU A 261 14.29 -21.93 3.02
CA GLU A 261 13.38 -22.80 3.77
C GLU A 261 13.29 -22.38 5.24
N ARG A 262 14.44 -22.04 5.88
CA ARG A 262 14.46 -21.57 7.26
C ARG A 262 13.72 -20.24 7.43
N GLN A 263 13.89 -19.33 6.49
CA GLN A 263 13.19 -18.04 6.52
C GLN A 263 11.66 -18.22 6.35
N MET A 264 11.25 -19.04 5.38
CA MET A 264 9.82 -19.28 5.14
C MET A 264 9.15 -20.02 6.31
N ASN A 265 9.80 -21.02 6.88
CA ASN A 265 9.31 -21.70 8.07
C ASN A 265 9.17 -20.74 9.27
N ALA A 266 10.13 -19.86 9.48
CA ALA A 266 10.07 -18.85 10.54
C ALA A 266 8.93 -17.83 10.30
N LYS A 267 8.63 -17.51 9.05
CA LYS A 267 7.48 -16.67 8.67
C LYS A 267 6.14 -17.36 8.90
N GLY A 268 6.12 -18.70 8.98
CA GLY A 268 4.93 -19.52 9.16
C GLY A 268 4.53 -20.33 7.91
N ILE A 269 5.31 -20.26 6.83
CA ILE A 269 5.07 -21.02 5.59
C ILE A 269 5.79 -22.37 5.70
N LYS A 270 5.04 -23.46 5.77
CA LYS A 270 5.59 -24.82 5.91
C LYS A 270 6.32 -25.26 4.64
N SER A 271 7.39 -26.04 4.77
CA SER A 271 8.23 -26.52 3.67
C SER A 271 7.44 -27.24 2.57
N GLN A 272 6.37 -27.93 2.90
CA GLN A 272 5.51 -28.60 1.92
C GLN A 272 4.83 -27.66 0.92
N TYR A 273 4.65 -26.38 1.25
CA TYR A 273 4.01 -25.38 0.40
C TYR A 273 5.01 -24.55 -0.44
N ILE A 274 6.30 -24.82 -0.31
CA ILE A 274 7.37 -24.13 -1.01
C ILE A 274 8.25 -25.06 -1.85
N GLN A 275 7.74 -26.25 -2.20
CA GLN A 275 8.49 -27.22 -3.00
C GLN A 275 8.77 -26.73 -4.44
N GLU A 276 7.92 -25.87 -4.94
CA GLU A 276 8.09 -25.12 -6.19
C GLU A 276 7.89 -23.61 -5.94
N MET A 277 8.56 -22.80 -6.72
CA MET A 277 8.49 -21.35 -6.64
C MET A 277 8.77 -20.67 -7.97
N VAL A 278 8.35 -19.43 -8.10
CA VAL A 278 8.74 -18.56 -9.21
C VAL A 278 9.76 -17.55 -8.73
N VAL A 279 10.96 -17.57 -9.33
CA VAL A 279 12.00 -16.58 -9.05
C VAL A 279 11.99 -15.53 -10.16
N GLY A 280 11.61 -14.31 -9.80
CA GLY A 280 11.46 -13.22 -10.77
C GLY A 280 12.80 -12.79 -11.38
N GLN A 281 13.85 -12.69 -10.58
CA GLN A 281 15.14 -12.16 -11.01
C GLN A 281 16.29 -13.06 -10.51
N PRO A 282 16.62 -14.16 -11.24
CA PRO A 282 17.68 -15.10 -10.84
C PRO A 282 19.05 -14.44 -10.64
N ALA A 283 19.45 -13.51 -11.50
CA ALA A 283 20.72 -12.78 -11.39
C ALA A 283 20.78 -11.92 -10.11
N PHE A 284 19.64 -11.36 -9.69
CA PHE A 284 19.57 -10.65 -8.40
C PHE A 284 19.73 -11.61 -7.22
N MET A 285 19.12 -12.80 -7.27
CA MET A 285 19.27 -13.80 -6.21
C MET A 285 20.71 -14.29 -6.08
N GLU A 286 21.42 -14.44 -7.19
CA GLU A 286 22.86 -14.77 -7.18
C GLU A 286 23.68 -13.67 -6.48
N ALA A 287 23.39 -12.41 -6.78
CA ALA A 287 24.05 -11.28 -6.14
C ALA A 287 23.71 -11.17 -4.64
N ALA A 288 22.46 -11.42 -4.28
CA ALA A 288 21.98 -11.41 -2.88
C ALA A 288 22.64 -12.56 -2.06
N ASP A 289 22.71 -13.76 -2.64
CA ASP A 289 23.39 -14.91 -2.03
C ASP A 289 24.86 -14.62 -1.77
N LYS A 290 25.58 -14.14 -2.77
CA LYS A 290 27.00 -13.76 -2.68
C LYS A 290 27.21 -12.62 -1.68
N LEU A 291 26.32 -11.63 -1.68
CA LEU A 291 26.35 -10.54 -0.71
C LEU A 291 26.18 -11.09 0.70
N PHE A 292 25.16 -11.92 0.93
CA PHE A 292 24.93 -12.52 2.26
C PHE A 292 26.11 -13.40 2.70
N ALA A 293 26.72 -14.16 1.80
CA ALA A 293 27.92 -14.97 2.10
C ALA A 293 29.07 -14.11 2.60
N THR A 294 29.34 -12.97 1.95
CA THR A 294 30.55 -12.15 2.14
C THR A 294 30.38 -10.98 3.10
N MET A 295 29.15 -10.53 3.40
CA MET A 295 28.93 -9.42 4.31
C MET A 295 29.36 -9.76 5.73
N SER A 296 29.92 -8.77 6.40
CA SER A 296 30.28 -8.87 7.83
C SER A 296 29.06 -8.84 8.73
N ALA A 297 29.19 -9.34 9.96
CA ALA A 297 28.16 -9.21 10.97
C ALA A 297 27.74 -7.74 11.23
N ALA A 298 28.68 -6.79 11.11
CA ALA A 298 28.39 -5.37 11.28
C ALA A 298 27.52 -4.83 10.14
N GLU A 299 27.81 -5.16 8.89
CA GLU A 299 27.01 -4.76 7.73
C GLU A 299 25.60 -5.35 7.81
N TYR A 300 25.49 -6.61 8.20
CA TYR A 300 24.20 -7.28 8.35
C TYR A 300 23.36 -6.65 9.46
N ARG A 301 23.96 -6.40 10.63
CA ARG A 301 23.31 -5.72 11.75
C ARG A 301 22.83 -4.34 11.36
N ASP A 302 23.70 -3.52 10.75
CA ASP A 302 23.37 -2.15 10.41
C ASP A 302 22.21 -2.07 9.39
N MET A 303 22.13 -3.03 8.47
CA MET A 303 21.02 -3.19 7.53
C MET A 303 19.71 -3.57 8.27
N MET A 304 19.76 -4.54 9.19
CA MET A 304 18.58 -4.95 9.96
C MET A 304 18.05 -3.80 10.83
N GLU A 305 18.97 -3.09 11.50
CA GLU A 305 18.60 -1.94 12.32
C GLU A 305 17.99 -0.82 11.47
N TRP A 306 18.54 -0.58 10.26
CA TRP A 306 17.97 0.39 9.35
C TRP A 306 16.53 0.05 8.97
N GLY A 307 16.22 -1.20 8.68
CA GLY A 307 14.85 -1.65 8.42
C GLY A 307 13.88 -1.29 9.56
N ILE A 308 14.30 -1.47 10.81
CA ILE A 308 13.50 -1.11 12.00
C ILE A 308 13.41 0.41 12.17
N VAL A 309 14.54 1.11 12.06
CA VAL A 309 14.61 2.57 12.25
C VAL A 309 13.73 3.28 11.22
N ASP A 310 13.85 2.93 9.95
CA ASP A 310 13.08 3.54 8.86
C ASP A 310 11.59 3.12 8.91
N GLY A 311 11.34 1.83 9.14
CA GLY A 311 9.98 1.26 9.15
C GLY A 311 9.10 1.64 10.35
N SER A 312 9.68 2.22 11.42
CA SER A 312 8.96 2.60 12.64
C SER A 312 8.60 4.09 12.74
N THR A 313 9.09 4.91 11.82
CA THR A 313 9.02 6.39 11.89
C THR A 313 7.62 6.96 12.04
N GLY A 314 6.60 6.30 11.50
CA GLY A 314 5.20 6.73 11.58
C GLY A 314 4.53 6.48 12.93
N TYR A 315 5.18 5.77 13.86
CA TYR A 315 4.58 5.29 15.12
C TYR A 315 5.25 5.81 16.38
N LEU A 316 6.31 6.60 16.23
CA LEU A 316 7.14 7.13 17.31
C LEU A 316 6.92 8.63 17.51
N ASN A 317 7.81 9.27 18.28
CA ASN A 317 7.74 10.69 18.61
C ASN A 317 7.92 11.64 17.41
N ASP A 318 7.61 12.90 17.60
CA ASP A 318 7.63 13.90 16.53
C ASP A 318 9.04 14.15 15.98
N ALA A 319 10.10 14.07 16.78
CA ALA A 319 11.47 14.25 16.29
C ALA A 319 11.83 13.24 15.20
N VAL A 320 11.46 11.96 15.38
CA VAL A 320 11.66 10.88 14.39
C VAL A 320 10.78 11.10 13.16
N ARG A 321 9.51 11.41 13.37
CA ARG A 321 8.55 11.68 12.30
C ARG A 321 8.98 12.86 11.42
N GLU A 322 9.40 13.95 12.05
CA GLU A 322 9.84 15.15 11.32
C GLU A 322 11.13 14.89 10.52
N ALA A 323 12.09 14.19 11.09
CA ALA A 323 13.28 13.78 10.36
C ALA A 323 12.95 12.93 9.14
N ASN A 324 11.98 12.01 9.27
CA ASN A 324 11.47 11.22 8.16
C ASN A 324 10.79 12.08 7.10
N PHE A 325 9.91 13.00 7.50
CA PHE A 325 9.23 13.92 6.58
C PHE A 325 10.20 14.87 5.86
N ASP A 326 11.24 15.36 6.56
CA ASP A 326 12.25 16.23 5.94
C ASP A 326 12.95 15.54 4.76
N PHE A 327 13.15 14.23 4.82
CA PHE A 327 13.70 13.49 3.68
C PHE A 327 12.61 13.02 2.71
N TYR A 328 11.72 12.10 3.12
CA TYR A 328 10.75 11.48 2.22
C TYR A 328 9.66 12.44 1.73
N GLY A 329 9.24 13.36 2.57
CA GLY A 329 8.25 14.37 2.21
C GLY A 329 8.84 15.48 1.35
N LYS A 330 9.85 16.18 1.90
CA LYS A 330 10.38 17.40 1.26
C LYS A 330 11.33 17.10 0.11
N VAL A 331 12.37 16.29 0.34
CA VAL A 331 13.42 16.07 -0.67
C VAL A 331 12.98 15.05 -1.72
N PHE A 332 12.49 13.91 -1.28
CA PHE A 332 12.16 12.80 -2.16
C PHE A 332 10.85 13.02 -2.93
N SER A 333 9.82 13.52 -2.26
CA SER A 333 8.48 13.71 -2.87
C SER A 333 8.17 15.16 -3.27
N GLY A 334 8.94 16.16 -2.86
CA GLY A 334 8.74 17.58 -3.21
C GLY A 334 7.59 18.27 -2.48
N LYS A 335 7.09 17.72 -1.38
CA LYS A 335 6.07 18.33 -0.53
C LYS A 335 6.66 19.48 0.29
N LYS A 336 5.85 20.48 0.62
CA LYS A 336 6.28 21.61 1.48
C LYS A 336 5.89 21.39 2.93
N GLU A 337 4.76 20.74 3.18
CA GLU A 337 4.19 20.49 4.50
C GLU A 337 3.72 19.03 4.65
N ASP A 338 3.72 18.53 5.87
CA ASP A 338 3.14 17.22 6.18
C ASP A 338 1.61 17.32 6.28
N HIS A 339 0.94 16.21 6.08
CA HIS A 339 -0.49 16.16 6.32
C HIS A 339 -0.82 16.39 7.80
N PRO A 340 -1.96 17.00 8.13
CA PRO A 340 -2.39 17.18 9.51
C PRO A 340 -2.54 15.81 10.22
N MET A 341 -2.37 15.80 11.54
CA MET A 341 -2.35 14.57 12.35
C MET A 341 -3.58 13.69 12.12
N TRP A 342 -4.78 14.26 12.05
CA TRP A 342 -6.00 13.49 11.79
C TRP A 342 -5.94 12.72 10.45
N ARG A 343 -5.33 13.31 9.43
CA ARG A 343 -5.19 12.70 8.11
C ARG A 343 -4.20 11.53 8.16
N ARG A 344 -3.07 11.72 8.85
CA ARG A 344 -2.09 10.66 9.05
C ARG A 344 -2.67 9.51 9.83
N ALA A 345 -3.36 9.79 10.95
CA ALA A 345 -4.05 8.79 11.76
C ALA A 345 -5.11 8.01 10.96
N THR A 346 -5.93 8.71 10.19
CA THR A 346 -6.93 8.09 9.31
C THR A 346 -6.27 7.15 8.28
N ASN A 347 -5.17 7.59 7.65
CA ASN A 347 -4.44 6.78 6.67
C ASN A 347 -3.84 5.51 7.31
N GLN A 348 -3.31 5.61 8.53
CA GLN A 348 -2.75 4.44 9.23
C GLN A 348 -3.83 3.42 9.59
N VAL A 349 -4.98 3.86 10.10
CA VAL A 349 -6.11 2.97 10.38
C VAL A 349 -6.63 2.31 9.11
N GLN A 350 -6.75 3.07 8.00
CA GLN A 350 -7.12 2.52 6.70
C GLN A 350 -6.09 1.50 6.20
N GLY A 351 -4.80 1.72 6.43
CA GLY A 351 -3.73 0.81 5.99
C GLY A 351 -3.80 -0.57 6.64
N VAL A 352 -4.30 -0.66 7.87
CA VAL A 352 -4.33 -1.93 8.63
C VAL A 352 -5.72 -2.49 8.90
N MET A 353 -6.76 -1.67 8.86
CA MET A 353 -8.16 -2.08 9.10
C MET A 353 -9.11 -1.51 8.03
N GLY A 354 -8.61 -1.29 6.82
CA GLY A 354 -9.35 -0.60 5.77
C GLY A 354 -10.64 -1.30 5.36
N GLU A 355 -10.67 -2.62 5.30
CA GLU A 355 -11.88 -3.38 4.95
C GLU A 355 -12.95 -3.28 6.07
N ALA A 356 -12.55 -3.42 7.33
CA ALA A 356 -13.46 -3.24 8.47
C ALA A 356 -14.06 -1.83 8.50
N LEU A 357 -13.24 -0.82 8.25
CA LEU A 357 -13.68 0.57 8.12
C LEU A 357 -14.60 0.75 6.90
N GLY A 358 -14.28 0.07 5.79
CA GLY A 358 -15.10 0.00 4.58
C GLY A 358 -16.50 -0.56 4.82
N ARG A 359 -16.63 -1.56 5.71
CA ARG A 359 -17.93 -2.10 6.12
C ARG A 359 -18.84 -1.05 6.76
N ILE A 360 -18.28 -0.13 7.55
CA ILE A 360 -19.06 0.99 8.13
C ILE A 360 -19.31 2.07 7.07
N TYR A 361 -18.32 2.34 6.22
CA TYR A 361 -18.40 3.31 5.14
C TYR A 361 -19.53 2.99 4.14
N VAL A 362 -19.65 1.75 3.68
CA VAL A 362 -20.68 1.39 2.67
C VAL A 362 -22.08 1.50 3.24
N LYS A 363 -22.30 1.21 4.52
CA LYS A 363 -23.61 1.40 5.18
C LYS A 363 -24.07 2.85 5.13
N LYS A 364 -23.14 3.82 5.17
CA LYS A 364 -23.45 5.26 5.17
C LYS A 364 -23.46 5.87 3.77
N TYR A 365 -22.57 5.45 2.88
CA TYR A 365 -22.26 6.18 1.65
C TYR A 365 -22.45 5.39 0.36
N PHE A 366 -22.64 4.07 0.42
CA PHE A 366 -22.80 3.24 -0.76
C PHE A 366 -23.91 2.19 -0.57
N PRO A 367 -25.18 2.57 -0.72
CA PRO A 367 -26.32 1.67 -0.50
C PRO A 367 -26.33 0.51 -1.51
N ALA A 368 -26.96 -0.61 -1.13
CA ALA A 368 -27.05 -1.82 -1.95
C ALA A 368 -27.65 -1.56 -3.34
N SER A 369 -28.61 -0.63 -3.44
CA SER A 369 -29.20 -0.21 -4.73
C SER A 369 -28.17 0.37 -5.72
N SER A 370 -27.12 1.07 -5.21
CA SER A 370 -26.03 1.55 -6.04
C SER A 370 -25.15 0.41 -6.55
N LYS A 371 -24.87 -0.62 -5.71
CA LYS A 371 -24.15 -1.83 -6.12
C LYS A 371 -24.90 -2.54 -7.25
N GLU A 372 -26.20 -2.77 -7.11
CA GLU A 372 -27.01 -3.46 -8.12
C GLU A 372 -27.11 -2.66 -9.42
N ARG A 373 -27.26 -1.34 -9.34
CA ARG A 373 -27.26 -0.47 -10.53
C ARG A 373 -25.94 -0.57 -11.30
N MET A 374 -24.81 -0.57 -10.60
CA MET A 374 -23.50 -0.72 -11.23
C MET A 374 -23.27 -2.11 -11.82
N LYS A 375 -23.76 -3.18 -11.15
CA LYS A 375 -23.74 -4.53 -11.73
C LYS A 375 -24.52 -4.59 -13.04
N THR A 376 -25.71 -4.00 -13.10
CA THR A 376 -26.53 -3.92 -14.31
C THR A 376 -25.79 -3.18 -15.43
N LEU A 377 -25.12 -2.06 -15.12
CA LEU A 377 -24.31 -1.32 -16.08
C LEU A 377 -23.19 -2.17 -16.67
N VAL A 378 -22.43 -2.89 -15.79
CA VAL A 378 -21.35 -3.78 -16.21
C VAL A 378 -21.86 -4.92 -17.07
N GLU A 379 -23.02 -5.50 -16.74
CA GLU A 379 -23.62 -6.57 -17.56
C GLU A 379 -24.06 -6.05 -18.95
N ASN A 380 -24.60 -4.87 -19.03
CA ASN A 380 -24.90 -4.24 -20.33
C ASN A 380 -23.63 -4.00 -21.17
N LEU A 381 -22.51 -3.64 -20.53
CA LEU A 381 -21.22 -3.53 -21.21
C LEU A 381 -20.72 -4.89 -21.73
N ARG A 382 -20.91 -5.97 -20.95
CA ARG A 382 -20.56 -7.34 -21.38
C ARG A 382 -21.36 -7.75 -22.60
N VAL A 383 -22.66 -7.53 -22.61
CA VAL A 383 -23.54 -7.82 -23.76
C VAL A 383 -23.08 -7.05 -24.98
N ALA A 384 -22.89 -5.73 -24.88
CA ALA A 384 -22.44 -4.89 -25.98
C ALA A 384 -21.05 -5.29 -26.51
N LEU A 385 -20.12 -5.71 -25.62
CA LEU A 385 -18.81 -6.22 -26.05
C LEU A 385 -18.93 -7.57 -26.76
N GLY A 386 -19.81 -8.46 -26.30
CA GLY A 386 -20.11 -9.73 -26.96
C GLY A 386 -20.64 -9.54 -28.39
N GLU A 387 -21.59 -8.63 -28.60
CA GLU A 387 -22.10 -8.27 -29.91
C GLU A 387 -21.01 -7.73 -30.83
N ARG A 388 -20.11 -6.86 -30.31
CA ARG A 388 -18.96 -6.34 -31.06
C ARG A 388 -17.96 -7.40 -31.43
N ILE A 389 -17.63 -8.34 -30.54
CA ILE A 389 -16.75 -9.48 -30.84
C ILE A 389 -17.35 -10.33 -31.97
N ALA A 390 -18.65 -10.67 -31.89
CA ALA A 390 -19.34 -11.45 -32.90
C ALA A 390 -19.30 -10.78 -34.29
N ALA A 391 -19.40 -9.45 -34.34
CA ALA A 391 -19.42 -8.66 -35.56
C ALA A 391 -18.05 -8.37 -36.18
N GLN A 392 -16.90 -8.77 -35.52
CA GLN A 392 -15.57 -8.47 -36.05
C GLN A 392 -15.25 -9.29 -37.32
N GLU A 393 -14.90 -8.64 -38.42
CA GLU A 393 -14.59 -9.29 -39.70
C GLU A 393 -13.14 -9.85 -39.72
N TRP A 394 -12.21 -9.26 -38.95
CA TRP A 394 -10.81 -9.69 -38.89
C TRP A 394 -10.56 -10.89 -37.99
N MET A 395 -11.52 -11.27 -37.15
CA MET A 395 -11.43 -12.48 -36.32
C MET A 395 -12.04 -13.68 -37.05
N ASP A 396 -11.33 -14.81 -37.07
CA ASP A 396 -11.93 -16.08 -37.49
C ASP A 396 -12.91 -16.63 -36.42
N ASP A 397 -13.69 -17.62 -36.78
CA ASP A 397 -14.73 -18.18 -35.93
C ASP A 397 -14.16 -18.80 -34.65
N SER A 398 -12.98 -19.47 -34.72
CA SER A 398 -12.35 -20.06 -33.55
C SER A 398 -11.86 -19.00 -32.56
N THR A 399 -11.30 -17.91 -33.06
CA THR A 399 -10.89 -16.75 -32.24
C THR A 399 -12.10 -16.05 -31.60
N LYS A 400 -13.22 -15.90 -32.30
CA LYS A 400 -14.48 -15.37 -31.74
C LYS A 400 -15.00 -16.24 -30.60
N VAL A 401 -15.03 -17.55 -30.78
CA VAL A 401 -15.45 -18.49 -29.72
C VAL A 401 -14.60 -18.33 -28.46
N ASN A 402 -13.27 -18.29 -28.60
CA ASN A 402 -12.35 -18.11 -27.49
C ASN A 402 -12.50 -16.72 -26.83
N ALA A 403 -12.71 -15.67 -27.60
CA ALA A 403 -12.92 -14.31 -27.08
C ALA A 403 -14.24 -14.21 -26.30
N LEU A 404 -15.31 -14.83 -26.80
CA LEU A 404 -16.59 -14.89 -26.08
C LEU A 404 -16.50 -15.75 -24.81
N LEU A 405 -15.78 -16.88 -24.85
CA LEU A 405 -15.51 -17.69 -23.68
C LEU A 405 -14.79 -16.84 -22.60
N LYS A 406 -13.73 -16.14 -22.98
CA LYS A 406 -13.00 -15.22 -22.08
C LYS A 406 -13.92 -14.14 -21.50
N LEU A 407 -14.77 -13.51 -22.31
CA LEU A 407 -15.73 -12.51 -21.85
C LEU A 407 -16.71 -13.10 -20.81
N ASN A 408 -17.20 -14.31 -21.03
CA ASN A 408 -18.15 -14.96 -20.14
C ASN A 408 -17.52 -15.44 -18.82
N THR A 409 -16.18 -15.58 -18.76
CA THR A 409 -15.46 -16.00 -17.54
C THR A 409 -15.01 -14.83 -16.68
N PHE A 410 -15.23 -13.57 -17.08
CA PHE A 410 -14.92 -12.41 -16.27
C PHE A 410 -15.66 -12.43 -14.94
N TYR A 411 -14.93 -12.23 -13.87
CA TYR A 411 -15.46 -12.11 -12.51
C TYR A 411 -15.58 -10.65 -12.14
N VAL A 412 -16.80 -10.22 -11.77
CA VAL A 412 -17.14 -8.81 -11.56
C VAL A 412 -17.19 -8.50 -10.07
N LYS A 413 -16.39 -7.54 -9.61
CA LYS A 413 -16.34 -7.06 -8.22
C LYS A 413 -16.74 -5.60 -8.15
N ILE A 414 -17.89 -5.29 -7.56
CA ILE A 414 -18.45 -3.94 -7.51
C ILE A 414 -18.71 -3.51 -6.07
N GLY A 415 -18.14 -2.37 -5.69
CA GLY A 415 -18.41 -1.65 -4.46
C GLY A 415 -17.78 -2.26 -3.21
N TYR A 416 -18.18 -3.47 -2.83
CA TYR A 416 -17.70 -4.13 -1.62
C TYR A 416 -17.92 -5.66 -1.67
N PRO A 417 -17.12 -6.44 -0.88
CA PRO A 417 -17.24 -7.90 -0.83
C PRO A 417 -18.56 -8.33 -0.17
N ASP A 418 -19.05 -9.49 -0.57
CA ASP A 418 -20.21 -10.10 0.08
C ASP A 418 -19.81 -10.79 1.41
N LYS A 419 -18.56 -11.27 1.49
CA LYS A 419 -17.96 -11.83 2.70
C LYS A 419 -16.79 -10.97 3.15
N TRP A 420 -16.87 -10.43 4.37
CA TRP A 420 -15.85 -9.58 4.97
C TRP A 420 -14.76 -10.42 5.65
N THR A 421 -13.53 -9.90 5.64
CA THR A 421 -12.40 -10.53 6.36
C THR A 421 -12.70 -10.61 7.86
N ASP A 422 -12.48 -11.78 8.45
CA ASP A 422 -12.60 -11.99 9.89
C ASP A 422 -11.38 -11.41 10.62
N LEU A 423 -11.61 -10.40 11.44
CA LEU A 423 -10.61 -9.76 12.28
C LEU A 423 -10.72 -10.18 13.75
N SER A 424 -11.43 -11.24 14.09
CA SER A 424 -11.61 -11.69 15.48
C SER A 424 -10.28 -11.90 16.20
N ASN A 425 -9.29 -12.47 15.52
CA ASN A 425 -7.96 -12.75 16.03
C ASN A 425 -6.98 -11.54 16.02
N LEU A 426 -7.38 -10.39 15.45
CA LEU A 426 -6.59 -9.16 15.56
C LEU A 426 -6.83 -8.55 16.94
N ASN A 427 -5.77 -8.40 17.74
CA ASN A 427 -5.87 -7.77 19.05
C ASN A 427 -5.34 -6.34 19.02
N ILE A 428 -6.20 -5.35 19.33
CA ILE A 428 -5.81 -3.97 19.57
C ILE A 428 -5.99 -3.67 21.06
N ASP A 429 -4.89 -3.30 21.71
CA ASP A 429 -4.82 -3.04 23.15
C ASP A 429 -4.42 -1.57 23.40
N ALA A 430 -5.37 -0.76 23.85
CA ALA A 430 -5.14 0.64 24.14
C ALA A 430 -4.11 0.90 25.27
N LYS A 431 -3.74 -0.14 26.07
CA LYS A 431 -2.72 -0.04 27.13
C LYS A 431 -1.30 -0.12 26.56
N LYS A 432 -1.13 -0.79 25.42
CA LYS A 432 0.15 -0.88 24.69
C LYS A 432 0.43 0.40 23.93
N SER A 433 1.69 0.64 23.58
CA SER A 433 2.09 1.75 22.72
C SER A 433 1.48 1.62 21.32
N TYR A 434 1.45 2.75 20.59
CA TYR A 434 1.02 2.73 19.19
C TYR A 434 1.90 1.81 18.34
N PHE A 435 3.21 1.85 18.52
CA PHE A 435 4.16 0.96 17.83
C PHE A 435 3.85 -0.53 18.06
N GLU A 436 3.62 -0.96 19.32
CA GLU A 436 3.32 -2.36 19.62
C GLU A 436 2.02 -2.83 18.95
N ASN A 437 0.99 -1.99 18.90
CA ASN A 437 -0.25 -2.30 18.19
C ASN A 437 -0.04 -2.43 16.68
N MET A 438 0.82 -1.60 16.09
CA MET A 438 1.13 -1.69 14.65
C MET A 438 1.96 -2.95 14.31
N ILE A 439 2.85 -3.37 15.20
CA ILE A 439 3.56 -4.66 15.08
C ILE A 439 2.58 -5.83 15.15
N GLU A 440 1.60 -5.78 16.06
CA GLU A 440 0.53 -6.79 16.15
C GLU A 440 -0.33 -6.84 14.88
N CYS A 441 -0.67 -5.70 14.30
CA CYS A 441 -1.36 -5.65 13.00
C CYS A 441 -0.52 -6.32 11.89
N ARG A 442 0.78 -6.06 11.82
CA ARG A 442 1.67 -6.71 10.84
C ARG A 442 1.70 -8.22 11.04
N ARG A 443 1.86 -8.67 12.28
CA ARG A 443 1.85 -10.10 12.63
C ARG A 443 0.55 -10.77 12.21
N PHE A 444 -0.59 -10.16 12.52
CA PHE A 444 -1.90 -10.66 12.14
C PHE A 444 -2.02 -10.81 10.62
N TRP A 445 -1.68 -9.77 9.85
CA TRP A 445 -1.82 -9.82 8.40
C TRP A 445 -0.85 -10.79 7.74
N THR A 446 0.36 -10.96 8.26
CA THR A 446 1.30 -11.99 7.79
C THR A 446 0.71 -13.38 7.99
N ALA A 447 0.22 -13.68 9.19
CA ALA A 447 -0.38 -14.98 9.50
C ALA A 447 -1.67 -15.22 8.69
N TRP A 448 -2.54 -14.21 8.59
CA TRP A 448 -3.76 -14.27 7.80
C TRP A 448 -3.48 -14.57 6.33
N HIS A 449 -2.54 -13.85 5.72
CA HIS A 449 -2.18 -14.06 4.32
C HIS A 449 -1.64 -15.47 4.07
N ILE A 450 -0.77 -15.96 4.94
CA ILE A 450 -0.21 -17.31 4.83
C ILE A 450 -1.32 -18.36 5.00
N ASP A 451 -2.16 -18.22 6.01
CA ASP A 451 -3.29 -19.14 6.22
C ASP A 451 -4.28 -19.11 5.05
N HIS A 452 -4.45 -17.96 4.41
CA HIS A 452 -5.37 -17.78 3.30
C HIS A 452 -4.83 -18.34 1.97
N THR A 453 -3.51 -18.34 1.75
CA THR A 453 -2.90 -18.65 0.44
C THR A 453 -2.06 -19.94 0.41
N ALA A 454 -1.36 -20.27 1.51
CA ALA A 454 -0.39 -21.37 1.49
C ALA A 454 -1.07 -22.75 1.31
N GLY A 455 -0.75 -23.42 0.21
CA GLY A 455 -1.31 -24.74 -0.14
C GLY A 455 -2.79 -24.70 -0.48
N LYS A 456 -3.34 -23.53 -0.80
CA LYS A 456 -4.74 -23.34 -1.19
C LYS A 456 -4.83 -22.84 -2.64
N PRO A 457 -5.94 -23.15 -3.35
CA PRO A 457 -6.21 -22.53 -4.63
C PRO A 457 -6.43 -21.03 -4.48
N VAL A 458 -6.35 -20.31 -5.59
CA VAL A 458 -6.66 -18.88 -5.64
C VAL A 458 -8.13 -18.65 -5.29
N ASP A 459 -8.40 -17.80 -4.28
CA ASP A 459 -9.76 -17.39 -3.96
C ASP A 459 -10.17 -16.24 -4.90
N ARG A 460 -11.13 -16.51 -5.78
CA ARG A 460 -11.62 -15.51 -6.72
C ARG A 460 -12.46 -14.41 -6.05
N ASP A 461 -12.90 -14.61 -4.81
CA ASP A 461 -13.67 -13.63 -4.04
C ASP A 461 -12.78 -12.64 -3.28
N ASP A 462 -11.45 -12.83 -3.28
CA ASP A 462 -10.51 -11.91 -2.65
C ASP A 462 -10.57 -10.49 -3.24
N TRP A 463 -10.55 -9.50 -2.35
CA TRP A 463 -10.53 -8.09 -2.71
C TRP A 463 -9.18 -7.46 -2.36
N PHE A 464 -8.53 -6.85 -3.36
CA PHE A 464 -7.23 -6.17 -3.19
C PHE A 464 -7.36 -4.67 -2.90
N MET A 465 -8.59 -4.14 -2.97
CA MET A 465 -8.90 -2.75 -2.65
C MET A 465 -10.08 -2.68 -1.70
N THR A 466 -10.05 -1.71 -0.80
CA THR A 466 -11.16 -1.45 0.12
C THR A 466 -12.28 -0.67 -0.58
N PRO A 467 -13.54 -0.75 -0.09
CA PRO A 467 -14.67 -0.06 -0.70
C PRO A 467 -14.50 1.46 -0.87
N GLN A 468 -13.73 2.08 0.01
CA GLN A 468 -13.48 3.53 -0.01
C GLN A 468 -12.23 3.93 -0.80
N THR A 469 -11.51 2.98 -1.40
CA THR A 469 -10.31 3.28 -2.21
C THR A 469 -10.69 4.08 -3.45
N VAL A 470 -10.00 5.18 -3.70
CA VAL A 470 -10.06 5.95 -4.94
C VAL A 470 -8.95 5.47 -5.86
N ASN A 471 -9.32 4.76 -6.91
CA ASN A 471 -8.41 4.23 -7.92
C ASN A 471 -9.15 4.00 -9.25
N ALA A 472 -8.39 3.82 -10.34
CA ALA A 472 -8.90 3.46 -11.67
C ALA A 472 -7.93 2.46 -12.35
#